data_57831881d6fb8235ceca0443f1e5f4e9
#
_entry.id   57831881d6fb8235ceca0443f1e5f4e9
#
_cell.length_a   1.000
_cell.length_b   1.000
_cell.length_c   1.000
_cell.angle_alpha   90.00
_cell.angle_beta   90.00
_cell.angle_gamma   90.00
#
_symmetry.space_group_name_H-M   'P 1'
#
loop_
_entity.id
_entity.type
_entity.pdbx_description
1 polymer ?
#
loop_
_entity_poly.entity_id
_entity_poly.type
_entity_poly.pdbx_seq_one_letter_code
_entity_poly.pdbx_strand_id
1 'polypeptide(L)'
;MSESLTPDPARWITESMRAEAARNPGSWVYAIDPFVDSHGRVPPYAIMGAWKVDDDGVITDEFEGNSKYRPSPRTMGMPEPTDPVDSAIQLAVTGYGPEAAISQALAKSSVFLIPDSIVGLGEHCAVAGGSGVVEAFTDVRHAPGTAPELRKMDALRLAASLPIDAHLKLNPGGVVSVQVPVADLLS
;
A
#
# COMPACT_ATOMS: atom_id res chain seq x y z
N MET A 1 25.94 12.00 -12.90
CA MET A 1 25.82 10.60 -13.33
C MET A 1 24.95 9.90 -12.30
N SER A 2 23.65 9.84 -12.59
CA SER A 2 22.69 9.14 -11.70
C SER A 2 22.72 7.68 -12.10
N GLU A 3 23.36 6.86 -11.29
CA GLU A 3 23.19 5.41 -11.38
C GLU A 3 21.71 5.11 -11.09
N SER A 4 20.99 4.74 -12.14
CA SER A 4 19.70 4.10 -12.01
C SER A 4 19.89 2.83 -11.19
N LEU A 5 19.47 2.85 -9.93
CA LEU A 5 19.33 1.67 -9.08
C LEU A 5 18.19 0.78 -9.63
N THR A 6 18.33 0.34 -10.87
CA THR A 6 17.51 -0.75 -11.38
C THR A 6 18.08 -2.01 -10.74
N PRO A 7 17.35 -2.68 -9.85
CA PRO A 7 17.85 -3.90 -9.24
C PRO A 7 18.15 -4.91 -10.34
N ASP A 8 19.32 -5.56 -10.24
CA ASP A 8 19.73 -6.62 -11.17
C ASP A 8 18.59 -7.64 -11.31
N PRO A 9 17.99 -7.81 -12.51
CA PRO A 9 16.89 -8.74 -12.71
C PRO A 9 17.27 -10.19 -12.36
N ALA A 10 18.53 -10.58 -12.50
CA ALA A 10 18.99 -11.95 -12.25
C ALA A 10 18.68 -12.43 -10.81
N ARG A 11 18.58 -11.53 -9.84
CA ARG A 11 18.19 -11.88 -8.45
C ARG A 11 16.74 -12.38 -8.30
N TRP A 12 15.89 -12.17 -9.32
CA TRP A 12 14.51 -12.65 -9.33
C TRP A 12 14.38 -14.08 -9.85
N ILE A 13 15.46 -14.67 -10.39
CA ILE A 13 15.44 -16.04 -10.90
C ILE A 13 15.40 -17.01 -9.72
N THR A 14 14.27 -17.67 -9.57
CA THR A 14 14.04 -18.68 -8.52
C THR A 14 14.36 -20.08 -9.03
N GLU A 15 14.45 -21.05 -8.10
CA GLU A 15 14.66 -22.46 -8.46
C GLU A 15 13.45 -23.03 -9.21
N SER A 16 12.24 -22.61 -8.86
CA SER A 16 11.02 -22.98 -9.59
C SER A 16 11.05 -22.50 -11.05
N MET A 17 11.57 -21.31 -11.30
CA MET A 17 11.74 -20.78 -12.65
C MET A 17 12.77 -21.59 -13.45
N ARG A 18 13.87 -22.00 -12.83
CA ARG A 18 14.86 -22.89 -13.47
C ARG A 18 14.25 -24.25 -13.82
N ALA A 19 13.45 -24.81 -12.89
CA ALA A 19 12.76 -26.07 -13.14
C ALA A 19 11.68 -25.98 -14.23
N GLU A 20 11.05 -24.82 -14.39
CA GLU A 20 10.10 -24.55 -15.47
C GLU A 20 10.83 -24.38 -16.81
N ALA A 21 11.93 -23.65 -16.84
CA ALA A 21 12.78 -23.48 -18.01
C ALA A 21 13.27 -24.83 -18.56
N ALA A 22 13.80 -25.68 -17.68
CA ALA A 22 14.29 -27.02 -18.05
C ALA A 22 13.19 -27.91 -18.67
N ARG A 23 11.92 -27.68 -18.37
CA ARG A 23 10.78 -28.41 -18.95
C ARG A 23 10.28 -27.81 -20.26
N ASN A 24 10.66 -26.57 -20.54
CA ASN A 24 10.16 -25.82 -21.69
C ASN A 24 11.32 -25.11 -22.43
N PRO A 25 12.23 -25.88 -23.07
CA PRO A 25 13.30 -25.29 -23.89
C PRO A 25 12.78 -24.39 -25.00
N GLY A 26 13.52 -23.34 -25.33
CA GLY A 26 13.16 -22.38 -26.38
C GLY A 26 12.00 -21.44 -26.05
N SER A 27 11.51 -21.45 -24.81
CA SER A 27 10.37 -20.65 -24.34
C SER A 27 10.80 -19.38 -23.59
N TRP A 28 9.86 -18.77 -22.89
CA TRP A 28 10.07 -17.69 -21.95
C TRP A 28 9.61 -18.10 -20.55
N VAL A 29 10.37 -17.73 -19.53
CA VAL A 29 9.98 -17.91 -18.14
C VAL A 29 9.71 -16.55 -17.50
N TYR A 30 8.56 -16.41 -16.83
CA TYR A 30 8.09 -15.14 -16.30
C TYR A 30 8.54 -14.93 -14.86
N ALA A 31 9.05 -13.71 -14.59
CA ALA A 31 9.24 -13.22 -13.22
C ALA A 31 7.92 -12.60 -12.74
N ILE A 32 7.37 -13.16 -11.68
CA ILE A 32 6.12 -12.70 -11.07
C ILE A 32 6.44 -12.05 -9.74
N ASP A 33 5.76 -10.94 -9.44
CA ASP A 33 5.90 -10.26 -8.16
C ASP A 33 5.59 -11.22 -7.00
N PRO A 34 6.47 -11.34 -5.99
CA PRO A 34 6.32 -12.30 -4.89
C PRO A 34 5.11 -12.05 -3.99
N PHE A 35 4.39 -10.98 -4.21
CA PHE A 35 3.12 -10.67 -3.54
C PHE A 35 1.94 -11.46 -4.13
N VAL A 36 2.05 -11.92 -5.38
CA VAL A 36 0.99 -12.62 -6.10
C VAL A 36 1.31 -14.12 -6.18
N ASP A 37 0.31 -14.96 -5.95
CA ASP A 37 0.45 -16.41 -6.15
C ASP A 37 0.67 -16.71 -7.64
N SER A 38 1.86 -17.23 -7.95
CA SER A 38 2.26 -17.60 -9.32
C SER A 38 1.48 -18.80 -9.89
N HIS A 39 0.81 -19.61 -9.04
CA HIS A 39 0.00 -20.75 -9.46
C HIS A 39 -1.45 -20.36 -9.76
N GLY A 40 -1.85 -19.13 -9.40
CA GLY A 40 -3.17 -18.60 -9.62
C GLY A 40 -3.28 -17.78 -10.92
N ARG A 41 -4.34 -16.98 -11.00
CA ARG A 41 -4.49 -15.99 -12.07
C ARG A 41 -3.57 -14.79 -11.81
N VAL A 42 -2.45 -14.71 -12.52
CA VAL A 42 -1.51 -13.60 -12.40
C VAL A 42 -2.00 -12.39 -13.20
N PRO A 43 -2.22 -11.23 -12.55
CA PRO A 43 -2.57 -10.01 -13.28
C PRO A 43 -1.38 -9.52 -14.11
N PRO A 44 -1.59 -8.93 -15.30
CA PRO A 44 -0.50 -8.44 -16.14
C PRO A 44 0.43 -7.43 -15.47
N TYR A 45 -0.09 -6.62 -14.54
CA TYR A 45 0.71 -5.64 -13.80
C TYR A 45 1.60 -6.27 -12.72
N ALA A 46 1.41 -7.55 -12.37
CA ALA A 46 2.23 -8.27 -11.40
C ALA A 46 3.36 -9.08 -12.07
N ILE A 47 3.42 -9.10 -13.41
CA ILE A 47 4.53 -9.69 -14.16
C ILE A 47 5.63 -8.66 -14.26
N MET A 48 6.80 -8.93 -13.68
CA MET A 48 7.96 -8.04 -13.71
C MET A 48 8.63 -8.02 -15.08
N GLY A 49 8.66 -9.17 -15.74
CA GLY A 49 9.25 -9.39 -17.06
C GLY A 49 9.40 -10.88 -17.34
N ALA A 50 10.17 -11.21 -18.35
CA ALA A 50 10.46 -12.59 -18.73
C ALA A 50 11.89 -12.75 -19.19
N TRP A 51 12.47 -13.93 -18.95
CA TRP A 51 13.75 -14.35 -19.50
C TRP A 51 13.53 -15.35 -20.60
N LYS A 52 14.34 -15.25 -21.63
CA LYS A 52 14.42 -16.25 -22.68
C LYS A 52 15.08 -17.51 -22.14
N VAL A 53 14.56 -18.65 -22.56
CA VAL A 53 15.11 -19.97 -22.30
C VAL A 53 15.74 -20.49 -23.60
N ASP A 54 16.95 -20.99 -23.53
CA ASP A 54 17.63 -21.59 -24.70
C ASP A 54 17.10 -23.00 -25.02
N ASP A 55 17.67 -23.59 -26.07
CA ASP A 55 17.29 -24.94 -26.54
C ASP A 55 17.68 -26.05 -25.57
N ASP A 56 18.60 -25.78 -24.62
CA ASP A 56 19.03 -26.69 -23.56
C ASP A 56 18.19 -26.55 -22.27
N GLY A 57 17.22 -25.62 -22.25
CA GLY A 57 16.35 -25.37 -21.10
C GLY A 57 17.01 -24.49 -20.02
N VAL A 58 18.05 -23.74 -20.38
CA VAL A 58 18.74 -22.84 -19.47
C VAL A 58 18.21 -21.39 -19.66
N ILE A 59 17.99 -20.70 -18.54
CA ILE A 59 17.61 -19.28 -18.55
C ILE A 59 18.82 -18.47 -19.03
N THR A 60 18.64 -17.71 -20.10
CA THR A 60 19.68 -16.84 -20.67
C THR A 60 19.75 -15.50 -19.90
N ASP A 61 20.65 -14.61 -20.30
CA ASP A 61 20.75 -13.22 -19.83
C ASP A 61 19.80 -12.26 -20.58
N GLU A 62 19.07 -12.75 -21.59
CA GLU A 62 18.09 -11.96 -22.34
C GLU A 62 16.83 -11.78 -21.52
N PHE A 63 16.65 -10.58 -20.95
CA PHE A 63 15.50 -10.20 -20.13
C PHE A 63 14.65 -9.13 -20.82
N GLU A 64 13.36 -9.40 -20.94
CA GLU A 64 12.38 -8.44 -21.43
C GLU A 64 11.53 -7.94 -20.27
N GLY A 65 11.73 -6.65 -19.89
CA GLY A 65 11.00 -6.00 -18.81
C GLY A 65 9.57 -5.64 -19.21
N ASN A 66 8.62 -5.84 -18.31
CA ASN A 66 7.23 -5.47 -18.54
C ASN A 66 6.99 -3.99 -18.20
N SER A 67 6.71 -3.16 -19.20
CA SER A 67 6.42 -1.73 -19.02
C SER A 67 5.12 -1.44 -18.23
N LYS A 68 4.26 -2.46 -18.04
CA LYS A 68 3.03 -2.36 -17.25
C LYS A 68 3.20 -2.86 -15.82
N TYR A 69 4.39 -3.31 -15.45
CA TYR A 69 4.67 -3.79 -14.10
C TYR A 69 4.46 -2.67 -13.07
N ARG A 70 3.80 -3.04 -11.96
CA ARG A 70 3.63 -2.18 -10.78
C ARG A 70 4.24 -2.92 -9.60
N PRO A 71 5.26 -2.35 -8.93
CA PRO A 71 5.82 -2.96 -7.74
C PRO A 71 4.77 -3.08 -6.63
N SER A 72 4.65 -4.27 -6.03
CA SER A 72 3.78 -4.48 -4.88
C SER A 72 4.31 -3.77 -3.61
N PRO A 73 3.50 -3.63 -2.55
CA PRO A 73 3.97 -3.14 -1.26
C PRO A 73 5.23 -3.88 -0.78
N ARG A 74 5.26 -5.20 -0.92
CA ARG A 74 6.38 -6.05 -0.55
C ARG A 74 7.64 -5.76 -1.36
N THR A 75 7.50 -5.62 -2.67
CA THR A 75 8.63 -5.29 -3.56
C THR A 75 9.14 -3.88 -3.32
N MET A 76 8.28 -2.95 -2.92
CA MET A 76 8.66 -1.60 -2.48
C MET A 76 9.29 -1.56 -1.07
N GLY A 77 9.38 -2.70 -0.39
CA GLY A 77 9.94 -2.77 0.96
C GLY A 77 9.04 -2.15 2.04
N MET A 78 7.75 -2.03 1.79
CA MET A 78 6.81 -1.60 2.80
C MET A 78 6.74 -2.65 3.93
N PRO A 79 6.64 -2.21 5.20
CA PRO A 79 6.47 -3.13 6.32
C PRO A 79 5.13 -3.88 6.21
N GLU A 80 5.03 -5.01 6.91
CA GLU A 80 3.75 -5.71 7.05
C GLU A 80 2.69 -4.73 7.60
N PRO A 81 1.49 -4.69 7.01
CA PRO A 81 0.45 -3.77 7.43
C PRO A 81 0.04 -4.02 8.89
N THR A 82 -0.18 -2.95 9.62
CA THR A 82 -0.50 -3.01 11.05
C THR A 82 -1.96 -3.35 11.34
N ASP A 83 -2.84 -3.05 10.38
CA ASP A 83 -4.29 -3.18 10.50
C ASP A 83 -4.94 -3.18 9.10
N PRO A 84 -6.26 -3.48 8.98
CA PRO A 84 -6.94 -3.53 7.69
C PRO A 84 -6.96 -2.20 6.92
N VAL A 85 -6.89 -1.05 7.60
CA VAL A 85 -6.86 0.26 6.92
C VAL A 85 -5.48 0.49 6.32
N ASP A 86 -4.42 0.21 7.08
CA ASP A 86 -3.04 0.28 6.60
C ASP A 86 -2.82 -0.65 5.41
N SER A 87 -3.36 -1.89 5.47
CA SER A 87 -3.35 -2.80 4.33
C SER A 87 -4.05 -2.22 3.09
N ALA A 88 -5.23 -1.63 3.26
CA ALA A 88 -5.96 -1.00 2.16
C ALA A 88 -5.19 0.19 1.57
N ILE A 89 -4.54 1.00 2.42
CA ILE A 89 -3.69 2.11 2.00
C ILE A 89 -2.52 1.60 1.15
N GLN A 90 -1.76 0.61 1.63
CA GLN A 90 -0.61 0.06 0.92
C GLN A 90 -1.01 -0.52 -0.45
N LEU A 91 -2.13 -1.24 -0.51
CA LEU A 91 -2.66 -1.80 -1.76
C LEU A 91 -3.13 -0.72 -2.74
N ALA A 92 -3.81 0.32 -2.25
CA ALA A 92 -4.31 1.39 -3.11
C ALA A 92 -3.16 2.20 -3.72
N VAL A 93 -2.18 2.63 -2.93
CA VAL A 93 -1.06 3.46 -3.43
C VAL A 93 -0.14 2.71 -4.39
N THR A 94 -0.09 1.39 -4.32
CA THR A 94 0.67 0.55 -5.26
C THR A 94 -0.16 0.08 -6.46
N GLY A 95 -1.47 0.36 -6.46
CA GLY A 95 -2.40 -0.04 -7.53
C GLY A 95 -2.77 -1.53 -7.51
N TYR A 96 -2.57 -2.21 -6.37
CA TYR A 96 -3.00 -3.59 -6.13
C TYR A 96 -4.40 -3.68 -5.52
N GLY A 97 -4.98 -2.56 -5.10
CA GLY A 97 -6.33 -2.46 -4.58
C GLY A 97 -7.03 -1.15 -4.97
N PRO A 98 -8.37 -1.08 -4.90
CA PRO A 98 -9.11 0.13 -5.18
C PRO A 98 -9.00 1.13 -4.03
N GLU A 99 -8.95 2.44 -4.34
CA GLU A 99 -8.94 3.51 -3.33
C GLU A 99 -10.16 3.45 -2.39
N ALA A 100 -11.33 3.08 -2.91
CA ALA A 100 -12.55 2.92 -2.12
C ALA A 100 -12.41 1.88 -0.98
N ALA A 101 -11.46 0.94 -1.07
CA ALA A 101 -11.20 -0.01 0.01
C ALA A 101 -10.72 0.69 1.28
N ILE A 102 -10.06 1.84 1.17
CA ILE A 102 -9.58 2.62 2.32
C ILE A 102 -10.78 3.12 3.15
N SER A 103 -11.73 3.81 2.51
CA SER A 103 -12.95 4.30 3.17
C SER A 103 -13.78 3.17 3.76
N GLN A 104 -13.91 2.04 3.04
CA GLN A 104 -14.64 0.86 3.50
C GLN A 104 -13.99 0.19 4.73
N ALA A 105 -12.67 0.11 4.76
CA ALA A 105 -11.94 -0.43 5.91
C ALA A 105 -12.01 0.54 7.09
N LEU A 106 -11.84 1.83 6.84
CA LEU A 106 -11.87 2.89 7.84
C LEU A 106 -13.25 2.99 8.52
N ALA A 107 -14.34 2.88 7.77
CA ALA A 107 -15.70 2.90 8.30
C ALA A 107 -15.99 1.78 9.32
N LYS A 108 -15.19 0.71 9.32
CA LYS A 108 -15.32 -0.43 10.25
C LYS A 108 -14.25 -0.43 11.34
N SER A 109 -13.45 0.63 11.42
CA SER A 109 -12.28 0.70 12.27
C SER A 109 -12.38 1.84 13.29
N SER A 110 -11.49 1.80 14.27
CA SER A 110 -11.20 2.94 15.14
C SER A 110 -9.89 3.58 14.73
N VAL A 111 -9.75 4.86 14.99
CA VAL A 111 -8.52 5.63 14.80
C VAL A 111 -8.02 6.18 16.13
N PHE A 112 -6.76 6.56 16.15
CA PHE A 112 -6.08 7.18 17.29
C PHE A 112 -5.76 8.62 16.96
N LEU A 113 -6.05 9.52 17.90
CA LEU A 113 -5.93 10.96 17.74
C LEU A 113 -5.02 11.51 18.82
N ILE A 114 -4.23 12.51 18.49
CA ILE A 114 -3.53 13.32 19.48
C ILE A 114 -4.56 14.32 20.02
N PRO A 115 -4.80 14.38 21.36
CA PRO A 115 -5.88 15.19 21.95
C PRO A 115 -5.87 16.67 21.55
N ASP A 116 -4.67 17.26 21.42
CA ASP A 116 -4.50 18.68 21.08
C ASP A 116 -4.76 18.97 19.59
N SER A 117 -4.88 17.96 18.73
CA SER A 117 -5.19 18.15 17.31
C SER A 117 -6.69 18.38 17.04
N ILE A 118 -7.54 18.18 18.05
CA ILE A 118 -8.98 18.39 17.97
C ILE A 118 -9.45 19.23 19.15
N VAL A 119 -9.78 20.48 18.92
CA VAL A 119 -10.36 21.37 19.91
C VAL A 119 -11.89 21.22 19.89
N GLY A 120 -12.46 20.76 21.01
CA GLY A 120 -13.91 20.73 21.22
C GLY A 120 -14.60 19.49 20.64
N LEU A 121 -14.49 18.34 21.32
CA LEU A 121 -15.40 17.21 21.09
C LEU A 121 -16.76 17.49 21.76
N GLY A 122 -17.54 18.32 21.14
CA GLY A 122 -18.94 18.65 21.45
C GLY A 122 -19.67 18.90 20.14
N GLU A 123 -20.90 19.39 20.18
CA GLU A 123 -21.75 19.63 18.99
C GLU A 123 -21.11 20.55 17.91
N HIS A 124 -19.92 21.12 18.19
CA HIS A 124 -19.13 21.94 17.26
C HIS A 124 -17.65 21.58 17.38
N CYS A 125 -17.20 20.58 16.64
CA CYS A 125 -15.79 20.24 16.52
C CYS A 125 -15.08 21.25 15.63
N ALA A 126 -14.21 22.09 16.18
CA ALA A 126 -13.32 22.94 15.40
C ALA A 126 -12.00 22.20 15.17
N VAL A 127 -11.59 22.10 13.91
CA VAL A 127 -10.27 21.55 13.55
C VAL A 127 -9.19 22.55 13.98
N ALA A 128 -8.25 22.11 14.81
CA ALA A 128 -7.12 22.96 15.20
C ALA A 128 -6.33 23.37 13.95
N GLY A 129 -6.21 24.68 13.70
CA GLY A 129 -5.47 25.22 12.56
C GLY A 129 -6.27 25.63 11.32
N GLY A 130 -7.60 25.49 11.31
CA GLY A 130 -8.46 26.03 10.23
C GLY A 130 -8.29 25.38 8.85
N SER A 131 -7.53 24.28 8.74
CA SER A 131 -7.18 23.65 7.46
C SER A 131 -8.21 22.65 6.93
N GLY A 132 -9.27 22.34 7.70
CA GLY A 132 -10.22 21.27 7.33
C GLY A 132 -9.62 19.87 7.33
N VAL A 133 -8.40 19.68 7.84
CA VAL A 133 -7.69 18.38 7.88
C VAL A 133 -7.46 17.96 9.33
N VAL A 134 -7.90 16.74 9.66
CA VAL A 134 -7.67 16.09 10.96
C VAL A 134 -6.66 14.97 10.79
N GLU A 135 -5.58 15.00 11.53
CA GLU A 135 -4.58 13.92 11.57
C GLU A 135 -5.06 12.79 12.46
N ALA A 136 -5.01 11.56 11.94
CA ALA A 136 -5.41 10.35 12.63
C ALA A 136 -4.45 9.19 12.31
N PHE A 137 -4.29 8.29 13.27
CA PHE A 137 -3.45 7.11 13.11
C PHE A 137 -4.32 5.86 13.12
N THR A 138 -4.09 4.93 12.21
CA THR A 138 -4.84 3.67 12.11
C THR A 138 -4.44 2.69 13.22
N ASP A 139 -3.18 2.78 13.68
CA ASP A 139 -2.64 2.04 14.82
C ASP A 139 -1.70 2.96 15.63
N VAL A 140 -1.53 2.67 16.92
CA VAL A 140 -0.64 3.42 17.81
C VAL A 140 0.82 3.42 17.33
N ARG A 141 1.22 2.40 16.57
CA ARG A 141 2.57 2.28 16.00
C ARG A 141 2.88 3.33 14.94
N HIS A 142 1.86 3.94 14.34
CA HIS A 142 2.03 5.02 13.37
C HIS A 142 2.17 6.40 14.03
N ALA A 143 1.79 6.52 15.30
CA ALA A 143 1.93 7.77 16.02
C ALA A 143 3.40 8.04 16.40
N PRO A 144 3.81 9.32 16.46
CA PRO A 144 5.13 9.67 16.95
C PRO A 144 5.38 9.11 18.35
N GLY A 145 6.58 8.55 18.60
CA GLY A 145 6.94 8.00 19.94
C GLY A 145 6.95 9.03 21.06
N THR A 146 6.92 10.33 20.71
CA THR A 146 6.79 11.47 21.64
C THR A 146 5.34 11.93 21.80
N ALA A 147 4.38 11.26 21.14
CA ALA A 147 2.98 11.64 21.24
C ALA A 147 2.49 11.53 22.71
N PRO A 148 1.71 12.51 23.19
CA PRO A 148 1.01 12.38 24.44
C PRO A 148 0.00 11.22 24.38
N GLU A 149 -0.75 11.02 25.45
CA GLU A 149 -1.78 10.00 25.48
C GLU A 149 -2.70 10.08 24.24
N LEU A 150 -2.78 8.97 23.48
CA LEU A 150 -3.61 8.89 22.28
C LEU A 150 -5.07 8.60 22.64
N ARG A 151 -6.00 9.29 22.02
CA ARG A 151 -7.43 9.04 22.17
C ARG A 151 -7.92 8.12 21.07
N LYS A 152 -8.42 6.94 21.43
CA LYS A 152 -9.08 6.03 20.50
C LYS A 152 -10.52 6.47 20.23
N MET A 153 -10.93 6.52 18.97
CA MET A 153 -12.27 6.88 18.55
C MET A 153 -12.71 6.03 17.33
N ASP A 154 -13.98 5.68 17.28
CA ASP A 154 -14.59 5.08 16.08
C ASP A 154 -14.53 6.07 14.90
N ALA A 155 -14.13 5.60 13.73
CA ALA A 155 -13.87 6.46 12.58
C ALA A 155 -15.16 7.12 12.03
N LEU A 156 -16.30 6.40 12.01
CA LEU A 156 -17.58 6.96 11.58
C LEU A 156 -18.08 8.02 12.59
N ARG A 157 -17.88 7.76 13.88
CA ARG A 157 -18.24 8.74 14.91
C ARG A 157 -17.39 10.00 14.80
N LEU A 158 -16.10 9.84 14.49
CA LEU A 158 -15.22 10.98 14.23
C LEU A 158 -15.72 11.75 13.00
N ALA A 159 -15.94 11.04 11.87
CA ALA A 159 -16.42 11.64 10.63
C ALA A 159 -17.73 12.42 10.83
N ALA A 160 -18.70 11.85 11.57
CA ALA A 160 -19.98 12.50 11.87
C ALA A 160 -19.85 13.77 12.75
N SER A 161 -18.71 13.96 13.43
CA SER A 161 -18.44 15.15 14.24
C SER A 161 -17.68 16.24 13.49
N LEU A 162 -17.27 15.98 12.24
CA LEU A 162 -16.49 16.91 11.41
C LEU A 162 -17.35 17.54 10.31
N PRO A 163 -16.93 18.71 9.79
CA PRO A 163 -17.53 19.27 8.58
C PRO A 163 -17.43 18.29 7.41
N ILE A 164 -18.46 18.27 6.54
CA ILE A 164 -18.52 17.34 5.40
C ILE A 164 -17.39 17.52 4.38
N ASP A 165 -16.84 18.73 4.30
CA ASP A 165 -15.71 19.13 3.45
C ASP A 165 -14.34 18.90 4.12
N ALA A 166 -14.32 18.40 5.35
CA ALA A 166 -13.09 18.06 6.03
C ALA A 166 -12.46 16.77 5.48
N HIS A 167 -11.19 16.57 5.78
CA HIS A 167 -10.41 15.39 5.40
C HIS A 167 -9.75 14.76 6.63
N LEU A 168 -9.69 13.44 6.64
CA LEU A 168 -8.85 12.69 7.56
C LEU A 168 -7.52 12.40 6.89
N LYS A 169 -6.42 12.89 7.47
CA LYS A 169 -5.06 12.54 7.06
C LYS A 169 -4.58 11.36 7.91
N LEU A 170 -4.52 10.19 7.28
CA LEU A 170 -4.17 8.94 7.94
C LEU A 170 -2.66 8.74 7.95
N ASN A 171 -2.14 8.29 9.11
CA ASN A 171 -0.74 7.94 9.34
C ASN A 171 0.25 9.04 8.88
N PRO A 172 0.07 10.30 9.33
CA PRO A 172 0.99 11.38 8.97
C PRO A 172 2.41 11.06 9.45
N GLY A 173 3.39 11.26 8.56
CA GLY A 173 4.81 10.93 8.83
C GLY A 173 5.17 9.44 8.74
N GLY A 174 4.21 8.56 8.46
CA GLY A 174 4.45 7.16 8.16
C GLY A 174 5.06 6.93 6.77
N VAL A 175 5.39 5.67 6.44
CA VAL A 175 5.89 5.26 5.12
C VAL A 175 4.91 5.65 4.01
N VAL A 176 3.61 5.54 4.30
CA VAL A 176 2.53 5.99 3.44
C VAL A 176 1.51 6.78 4.28
N SER A 177 1.16 7.96 3.78
CA SER A 177 0.10 8.81 4.35
C SER A 177 -0.89 9.16 3.25
N VAL A 178 -2.20 9.08 3.55
CA VAL A 178 -3.28 9.40 2.61
C VAL A 178 -4.28 10.36 3.25
N GLN A 179 -5.01 11.10 2.42
CA GLN A 179 -6.13 11.92 2.86
C GLN A 179 -7.43 11.29 2.36
N VAL A 180 -8.39 11.13 3.27
CA VAL A 180 -9.71 10.58 2.99
C VAL A 180 -10.74 11.67 3.26
N PRO A 181 -11.55 12.06 2.27
CA PRO A 181 -12.65 13.00 2.48
C PRO A 181 -13.65 12.43 3.50
N VAL A 182 -14.13 13.27 4.42
CA VAL A 182 -15.18 12.87 5.38
C VAL A 182 -16.44 12.43 4.64
N ALA A 183 -16.76 13.07 3.50
CA ALA A 183 -17.90 12.70 2.66
C ALA A 183 -17.87 11.24 2.20
N ASP A 184 -16.70 10.68 1.92
CA ASP A 184 -16.52 9.30 1.45
C ASP A 184 -16.78 8.25 2.56
N LEU A 185 -16.75 8.68 3.83
CA LEU A 185 -17.04 7.82 4.98
C LEU A 185 -18.53 7.83 5.35
N LEU A 186 -19.24 8.90 4.98
CA LEU A 186 -20.65 9.10 5.33
C LEU A 186 -21.62 8.80 4.16
N SER A 187 -21.06 8.36 3.01
CA SER A 187 -21.81 8.02 1.78
C SER A 187 -22.46 6.63 1.81
#